data_239de539f6c4f1d9c0f32062b2240455
#
_entry.id   239de539f6c4f1d9c0f32062b2240455
#
_cell.length_a   1.000
_cell.length_b   1.000
_cell.length_c   1.000
_cell.angle_alpha   90.00
_cell.angle_beta   90.00
_cell.angle_gamma   90.00
#
_symmetry.space_group_name_H-M   'P 1'
#
loop_
_entity.id
_entity.type
_entity.pdbx_description
1 polymer ?
#
loop_
_entity_poly.entity_id
_entity_poly.type
_entity_poly.pdbx_seq_one_letter_code
_entity_poly.pdbx_strand_id
1 'polypeptide(L)'
;MQLLDLSKDADRHVVIAAGTEAIYQGHPTTVLLPDGRTLFCVWTYNHGGPCGPLARSDDGGLTWTRLDDTLPAGFAAHENCPSMYRMVDGAGVERLWIFSAWPKMPRLMSDDGGATWTELSPLGFECVMTFASIVQLTDGRYLGMYHKGPAEGDHSPLVVLQSITADGGFTWSDPREVTTRRDDKDPCEPFVFRGDDGRLCCILRENRHDARSLTMFSSDEAETW
;
A
#
# COMPACT_ATOMS: atom_id res chain seq x y z
N MET A 1 -2.20 24.61 -17.61
CA MET A 1 -1.40 24.03 -16.50
C MET A 1 0.04 23.95 -16.97
N GLN A 2 0.97 24.57 -16.26
CA GLN A 2 2.40 24.48 -16.59
C GLN A 2 2.95 23.19 -15.95
N LEU A 3 3.53 22.33 -16.77
CA LEU A 3 4.23 21.14 -16.26
C LEU A 3 5.57 21.57 -15.65
N LEU A 4 5.83 21.13 -14.42
CA LEU A 4 7.10 21.32 -13.74
C LEU A 4 7.89 20.01 -13.83
N ASP A 5 8.97 20.00 -14.59
CA ASP A 5 9.90 18.88 -14.67
C ASP A 5 11.01 19.04 -13.65
N LEU A 6 10.98 18.23 -12.60
CA LEU A 6 11.98 18.20 -11.53
C LEU A 6 13.07 17.15 -11.76
N SER A 7 13.02 16.38 -12.83
CA SER A 7 13.94 15.25 -13.04
C SER A 7 15.40 15.64 -13.15
N LYS A 8 15.69 16.91 -13.46
CA LYS A 8 17.04 17.47 -13.58
C LYS A 8 17.43 18.39 -12.43
N ASP A 9 16.55 18.60 -11.49
CA ASP A 9 16.78 19.46 -10.31
C ASP A 9 17.37 18.63 -9.15
N ALA A 10 18.65 18.29 -9.27
CA ALA A 10 19.34 17.41 -8.33
C ALA A 10 19.29 17.89 -6.87
N ASP A 11 19.19 19.20 -6.65
CA ASP A 11 19.11 19.79 -5.29
C ASP A 11 17.79 19.44 -4.58
N ARG A 12 16.80 18.95 -5.33
CA ARG A 12 15.51 18.49 -4.79
C ARG A 12 15.40 16.98 -4.65
N HIS A 13 16.42 16.25 -5.05
CA HIS A 13 16.42 14.80 -4.97
C HIS A 13 17.08 14.36 -3.67
N VAL A 14 16.33 13.61 -2.86
CA VAL A 14 16.85 12.98 -1.64
C VAL A 14 16.85 11.47 -1.83
N VAL A 15 18.04 10.88 -1.70
CA VAL A 15 18.22 9.42 -1.78
C VAL A 15 18.02 8.82 -0.40
N ILE A 16 16.93 8.05 -0.21
CA ILE A 16 16.64 7.33 1.04
C ILE A 16 17.58 6.14 1.19
N ALA A 17 17.76 5.36 0.12
CA ALA A 17 18.65 4.21 0.08
C ALA A 17 19.22 4.03 -1.33
N ALA A 18 20.54 3.92 -1.44
CA ALA A 18 21.18 3.63 -2.72
C ALA A 18 21.10 2.13 -3.02
N GLY A 19 20.85 1.78 -4.28
CA GLY A 19 21.04 0.43 -4.78
C GLY A 19 22.52 0.08 -4.97
N THR A 20 22.78 -1.18 -5.25
CA THR A 20 24.08 -1.70 -5.66
C THR A 20 23.93 -2.50 -6.95
N GLU A 21 25.04 -3.02 -7.51
CA GLU A 21 24.96 -3.94 -8.65
C GLU A 21 24.13 -5.21 -8.36
N ALA A 22 24.08 -5.64 -7.08
CA ALA A 22 23.38 -6.84 -6.65
C ALA A 22 22.01 -6.58 -6.03
N ILE A 23 21.73 -5.35 -5.58
CA ILE A 23 20.52 -5.01 -4.83
C ILE A 23 19.86 -3.78 -5.44
N TYR A 24 18.67 -3.99 -5.93
CA TYR A 24 17.73 -2.94 -6.32
C TYR A 24 16.82 -2.62 -5.12
N GLN A 25 16.57 -1.31 -4.86
CA GLN A 25 15.64 -0.87 -3.82
C GLN A 25 14.26 -0.74 -4.46
N GLY A 26 13.36 -1.69 -4.16
CA GLY A 26 12.10 -1.86 -4.88
C GLY A 26 10.87 -1.46 -4.09
N HIS A 27 9.81 -1.05 -4.78
CA HIS A 27 8.46 -0.86 -4.28
C HIS A 27 8.34 -0.01 -3.00
N PRO A 28 8.88 1.21 -2.97
CA PRO A 28 8.80 2.04 -1.78
C PRO A 28 7.38 2.58 -1.58
N THR A 29 6.93 2.61 -0.33
CA THR A 29 5.76 3.38 0.09
C THR A 29 6.10 4.27 1.27
N THR A 30 5.42 5.42 1.34
CA THR A 30 5.66 6.41 2.39
C THR A 30 4.35 6.76 3.10
N VAL A 31 4.48 7.14 4.37
CA VAL A 31 3.40 7.74 5.14
C VAL A 31 3.91 9.02 5.82
N LEU A 32 3.11 10.09 5.75
CA LEU A 32 3.35 11.34 6.46
C LEU A 32 2.49 11.35 7.73
N LEU A 33 3.10 11.67 8.86
CA LEU A 33 2.38 11.81 10.13
C LEU A 33 1.65 13.15 10.22
N PRO A 34 0.69 13.29 11.18
CA PRO A 34 -0.13 14.50 11.34
C PRO A 34 0.65 15.77 11.66
N ASP A 35 1.89 15.67 12.15
CA ASP A 35 2.77 16.81 12.38
C ASP A 35 3.22 17.50 11.08
N GLY A 36 2.92 16.89 9.91
CA GLY A 36 3.27 17.40 8.59
C GLY A 36 4.77 17.37 8.30
N ARG A 37 5.55 16.66 9.09
CA ARG A 37 7.01 16.69 9.06
C ARG A 37 7.65 15.30 9.15
N THR A 38 7.13 14.45 10.03
CA THR A 38 7.65 13.08 10.19
C THR A 38 7.13 12.19 9.08
N LEU A 39 8.04 11.54 8.37
CA LEU A 39 7.74 10.55 7.34
C LEU A 39 8.37 9.21 7.67
N PHE A 40 7.69 8.15 7.26
CA PHE A 40 8.27 6.82 7.18
C PHE A 40 8.29 6.35 5.73
N CYS A 41 9.27 5.52 5.39
CA CYS A 41 9.35 4.83 4.11
C CYS A 41 9.70 3.36 4.37
N VAL A 42 8.95 2.46 3.74
CA VAL A 42 9.18 1.02 3.76
C VAL A 42 9.31 0.51 2.33
N TRP A 43 10.17 -0.51 2.10
CA TRP A 43 10.38 -1.05 0.74
C TRP A 43 10.91 -2.48 0.78
N THR A 44 11.11 -3.09 -0.39
CA THR A 44 11.75 -4.41 -0.54
C THR A 44 13.15 -4.30 -1.12
N TYR A 45 13.96 -5.33 -0.86
CA TYR A 45 15.11 -5.61 -1.69
C TYR A 45 14.69 -6.35 -2.94
N ASN A 46 15.09 -5.84 -4.10
CA ASN A 46 14.75 -6.35 -5.42
C ASN A 46 13.24 -6.30 -5.75
N HIS A 47 12.85 -6.81 -6.91
CA HIS A 47 11.47 -6.84 -7.34
C HIS A 47 10.74 -8.00 -6.68
N GLY A 48 9.79 -7.70 -5.80
CA GLY A 48 9.02 -8.72 -5.09
C GLY A 48 9.80 -9.53 -4.05
N GLY A 49 11.02 -9.08 -3.70
CA GLY A 49 11.86 -9.79 -2.77
C GLY A 49 11.55 -9.51 -1.29
N PRO A 50 12.49 -9.86 -0.39
CA PRO A 50 12.29 -9.74 1.05
C PRO A 50 11.96 -8.32 1.48
N CYS A 51 11.01 -8.20 2.41
CA CYS A 51 10.75 -6.99 3.17
C CYS A 51 11.86 -6.79 4.21
N GLY A 52 11.87 -5.65 4.90
CA GLY A 52 12.81 -5.40 5.99
C GLY A 52 13.32 -3.98 6.05
N PRO A 53 13.60 -3.30 4.91
CA PRO A 53 14.01 -1.90 4.97
C PRO A 53 12.90 -0.99 5.49
N LEU A 54 13.24 -0.20 6.51
CA LEU A 54 12.42 0.88 7.05
C LEU A 54 13.30 2.10 7.28
N ALA A 55 12.84 3.28 6.91
CA ALA A 55 13.50 4.53 7.22
C ALA A 55 12.51 5.57 7.73
N ARG A 56 13.02 6.50 8.55
CA ARG A 56 12.27 7.63 9.10
C ARG A 56 13.00 8.93 8.79
N SER A 57 12.22 9.95 8.48
CA SER A 57 12.64 11.34 8.41
C SER A 57 11.88 12.15 9.46
N ASP A 58 12.57 13.08 10.13
CA ASP A 58 11.99 14.02 11.10
C ASP A 58 12.03 15.46 10.59
N ASP A 59 12.36 15.67 9.33
CA ASP A 59 12.60 17.00 8.74
C ASP A 59 11.91 17.23 7.39
N GLY A 60 10.82 16.50 7.14
CA GLY A 60 10.05 16.64 5.91
C GLY A 60 10.66 15.91 4.71
N GLY A 61 11.48 14.88 4.97
CA GLY A 61 12.09 14.08 3.93
C GLY A 61 13.47 14.54 3.47
N LEU A 62 14.07 15.54 4.15
CA LEU A 62 15.38 16.06 3.77
C LEU A 62 16.52 15.13 4.22
N THR A 63 16.38 14.52 5.40
CA THR A 63 17.30 13.48 5.89
C THR A 63 16.56 12.26 6.38
N TRP A 64 17.19 11.08 6.30
CA TRP A 64 16.58 9.80 6.62
C TRP A 64 17.47 8.94 7.50
N THR A 65 16.88 8.32 8.50
CA THR A 65 17.55 7.36 9.40
C THR A 65 16.96 5.97 9.17
N ARG A 66 17.82 4.97 9.00
CA ARG A 66 17.40 3.56 8.89
C ARG A 66 16.96 3.03 10.25
N LEU A 67 15.84 2.29 10.26
CA LEU A 67 15.21 1.71 11.44
C LEU A 67 14.97 0.20 11.29
N ASP A 68 15.67 -0.47 10.42
CA ASP A 68 15.48 -1.90 10.12
C ASP A 68 15.53 -2.76 11.40
N ASP A 69 16.44 -2.43 12.32
CA ASP A 69 16.64 -3.17 13.57
C ASP A 69 15.48 -2.99 14.59
N THR A 70 14.55 -2.08 14.33
CA THR A 70 13.36 -1.88 15.17
C THR A 70 12.21 -2.82 14.78
N LEU A 71 12.30 -3.46 13.61
CA LEU A 71 11.29 -4.35 13.10
C LEU A 71 11.42 -5.75 13.74
N PRO A 72 10.30 -6.48 13.92
CA PRO A 72 10.34 -7.87 14.34
C PRO A 72 11.22 -8.72 13.42
N ALA A 73 12.00 -9.63 13.98
CA ALA A 73 12.95 -10.45 13.23
C ALA A 73 12.27 -11.29 12.11
N GLY A 74 10.99 -11.65 12.28
CA GLY A 74 10.20 -12.36 11.28
C GLY A 74 9.87 -11.53 10.04
N PHE A 75 9.93 -10.21 10.12
CA PHE A 75 9.50 -9.34 9.03
C PHE A 75 10.32 -9.50 7.74
N ALA A 76 11.61 -9.79 7.87
CA ALA A 76 12.49 -10.05 6.72
C ALA A 76 12.12 -11.34 5.96
N ALA A 77 11.34 -12.24 6.55
CA ALA A 77 10.81 -13.42 5.87
C ALA A 77 9.53 -13.15 5.06
N HIS A 78 8.92 -11.98 5.24
CA HIS A 78 7.82 -11.53 4.39
C HIS A 78 8.36 -11.05 3.05
N GLU A 79 7.55 -11.17 2.03
CA GLU A 79 7.94 -10.79 0.67
C GLU A 79 6.90 -9.90 0.02
N ASN A 80 7.37 -9.17 -0.97
CA ASN A 80 6.63 -8.42 -1.97
C ASN A 80 5.87 -7.19 -1.43
N CYS A 81 6.29 -6.05 -1.92
CA CYS A 81 5.60 -4.77 -1.91
C CYS A 81 5.01 -4.36 -0.55
N PRO A 82 5.82 -4.17 0.51
CA PRO A 82 5.27 -3.66 1.76
C PRO A 82 4.63 -2.29 1.54
N SER A 83 3.41 -2.13 2.07
CA SER A 83 2.68 -0.86 2.00
C SER A 83 2.39 -0.37 3.41
N MET A 84 2.55 0.94 3.61
CA MET A 84 2.44 1.55 4.93
C MET A 84 1.27 2.51 5.00
N TYR A 85 0.48 2.42 6.08
CA TYR A 85 -0.71 3.22 6.29
C TYR A 85 -0.84 3.69 7.72
N ARG A 86 -1.51 4.84 7.88
CA ARG A 86 -1.95 5.37 9.14
C ARG A 86 -3.47 5.24 9.22
N MET A 87 -3.96 4.61 10.27
CA MET A 87 -5.40 4.46 10.52
C MET A 87 -5.74 4.86 11.95
N VAL A 88 -6.93 5.42 12.13
CA VAL A 88 -7.48 5.83 13.43
C VAL A 88 -8.71 4.97 13.70
N ASP A 89 -8.80 4.35 14.85
CA ASP A 89 -9.96 3.56 15.24
C ASP A 89 -11.13 4.42 15.76
N GLY A 90 -12.27 3.80 16.03
CA GLY A 90 -13.47 4.48 16.55
C GLY A 90 -13.30 5.14 17.93
N ALA A 91 -12.24 4.81 18.67
CA ALA A 91 -11.86 5.45 19.93
C ALA A 91 -10.87 6.62 19.72
N GLY A 92 -10.49 6.91 18.49
CA GLY A 92 -9.54 7.98 18.17
C GLY A 92 -8.07 7.57 18.35
N VAL A 93 -7.78 6.28 18.52
CA VAL A 93 -6.39 5.80 18.65
C VAL A 93 -5.79 5.60 17.27
N GLU A 94 -4.72 6.35 17.03
CA GLU A 94 -3.95 6.26 15.79
C GLU A 94 -2.94 5.12 15.84
N ARG A 95 -2.81 4.40 14.73
CA ARG A 95 -1.80 3.35 14.56
C ARG A 95 -1.19 3.42 13.17
N LEU A 96 0.08 3.02 13.11
CA LEU A 96 0.78 2.78 11.86
C LEU A 96 0.73 1.29 11.54
N TRP A 97 0.52 0.98 10.29
CA TRP A 97 0.44 -0.37 9.77
C TRP A 97 1.41 -0.58 8.63
N ILE A 98 2.05 -1.72 8.59
CA ILE A 98 2.77 -2.20 7.42
C ILE A 98 2.13 -3.53 7.02
N PHE A 99 1.68 -3.62 5.77
CA PHE A 99 1.20 -4.85 5.17
C PHE A 99 2.19 -5.28 4.09
N SER A 100 2.44 -6.58 3.95
CA SER A 100 3.17 -7.16 2.83
C SER A 100 2.34 -8.25 2.16
N ALA A 101 2.74 -8.73 0.97
CA ALA A 101 1.87 -9.63 0.24
C ALA A 101 2.00 -11.08 0.72
N TRP A 102 3.22 -11.54 1.01
CA TRP A 102 3.49 -12.95 1.25
C TRP A 102 4.12 -13.24 2.60
N PRO A 103 3.71 -14.35 3.21
CA PRO A 103 2.57 -15.20 2.85
C PRO A 103 1.25 -14.68 3.46
N LYS A 104 0.14 -14.74 2.72
CA LYS A 104 -1.21 -14.49 3.25
C LYS A 104 -1.43 -13.09 3.84
N MET A 105 -0.84 -12.08 3.26
CA MET A 105 -0.89 -10.69 3.68
C MET A 105 -0.52 -10.50 5.16
N PRO A 106 0.75 -10.74 5.52
CA PRO A 106 1.26 -10.49 6.87
C PRO A 106 1.28 -8.99 7.18
N ARG A 107 1.26 -8.66 8.47
CA ARG A 107 1.15 -7.26 8.91
C ARG A 107 1.89 -6.98 10.21
N LEU A 108 2.41 -5.76 10.28
CA LEU A 108 2.94 -5.17 11.50
C LEU A 108 2.09 -3.99 11.93
N MET A 109 2.05 -3.72 13.22
CA MET A 109 1.36 -2.59 13.81
C MET A 109 2.27 -1.87 14.81
N SER A 110 2.20 -0.55 14.82
CA SER A 110 2.78 0.32 15.84
C SER A 110 1.70 1.23 16.41
N ASP A 111 1.61 1.34 17.74
CA ASP A 111 0.72 2.23 18.48
C ASP A 111 1.48 3.35 19.22
N ASP A 112 2.79 3.46 18.98
CA ASP A 112 3.71 4.43 19.60
C ASP A 112 4.39 5.35 18.56
N GLY A 113 3.73 5.57 17.43
CA GLY A 113 4.24 6.45 16.37
C GLY A 113 5.44 5.88 15.60
N GLY A 114 5.57 4.56 15.53
CA GLY A 114 6.61 3.87 14.77
C GLY A 114 7.91 3.65 15.55
N ALA A 115 7.89 3.83 16.88
CA ALA A 115 9.06 3.56 17.72
C ALA A 115 9.27 2.06 17.93
N THR A 116 8.17 1.31 18.08
CA THR A 116 8.20 -0.16 18.15
C THR A 116 7.13 -0.77 17.27
N TRP A 117 7.34 -2.02 16.85
CA TRP A 117 6.48 -2.75 15.94
C TRP A 117 6.11 -4.12 16.48
N THR A 118 4.84 -4.46 16.38
CA THR A 118 4.30 -5.78 16.75
C THR A 118 3.84 -6.52 15.50
N GLU A 119 4.32 -7.74 15.31
CA GLU A 119 3.83 -8.63 14.28
C GLU A 119 2.52 -9.26 14.72
N LEU A 120 1.49 -9.18 13.88
CA LEU A 120 0.18 -9.78 14.09
C LEU A 120 -0.03 -10.93 13.11
N SER A 121 -0.99 -11.80 13.43
CA SER A 121 -1.39 -12.86 12.50
C SER A 121 -1.72 -12.30 11.12
N PRO A 122 -1.28 -12.95 10.04
CA PRO A 122 -1.64 -12.55 8.68
C PRO A 122 -3.17 -12.43 8.51
N LEU A 123 -3.60 -11.59 7.57
CA LEU A 123 -5.04 -11.44 7.26
C LEU A 123 -5.65 -12.70 6.61
N GLY A 124 -4.83 -13.58 6.07
CA GLY A 124 -5.31 -14.77 5.36
C GLY A 124 -5.64 -14.51 3.89
N PHE A 125 -5.42 -13.31 3.40
CA PHE A 125 -5.77 -12.92 2.03
C PHE A 125 -4.74 -13.40 1.02
N GLU A 126 -5.23 -13.99 -0.07
CA GLU A 126 -4.42 -14.28 -1.25
C GLU A 126 -4.28 -13.03 -2.10
N CYS A 127 -3.07 -12.65 -2.41
CA CYS A 127 -2.79 -11.46 -3.21
C CYS A 127 -1.49 -11.61 -4.01
N VAL A 128 -1.37 -10.85 -5.10
CA VAL A 128 -0.09 -10.64 -5.80
C VAL A 128 0.70 -9.56 -5.08
N MET A 129 0.02 -8.44 -4.77
CA MET A 129 0.53 -7.35 -3.94
C MET A 129 -0.46 -7.09 -2.82
N THR A 130 0.04 -6.60 -1.69
CA THR A 130 -0.80 -6.20 -0.56
C THR A 130 -1.74 -5.03 -0.91
N PHE A 131 -2.40 -4.44 0.06
CA PHE A 131 -3.20 -3.23 -0.18
C PHE A 131 -2.38 -2.20 -0.97
N ALA A 132 -2.78 -1.96 -2.22
CA ALA A 132 -2.17 -0.93 -3.05
C ALA A 132 -2.64 0.47 -2.65
N SER A 133 -3.83 0.55 -2.03
CA SER A 133 -4.34 1.78 -1.41
C SER A 133 -5.32 1.47 -0.29
N ILE A 134 -5.33 2.37 0.73
CA ILE A 134 -6.34 2.41 1.79
C ILE A 134 -6.87 3.84 1.87
N VAL A 135 -8.19 4.01 1.90
CA VAL A 135 -8.85 5.31 2.05
C VAL A 135 -9.89 5.26 3.17
N GLN A 136 -10.01 6.35 3.92
CA GLN A 136 -11.07 6.48 4.92
C GLN A 136 -12.41 6.80 4.25
N LEU A 137 -13.45 6.07 4.64
CA LEU A 137 -14.83 6.31 4.25
C LEU A 137 -15.47 7.40 5.13
N THR A 138 -16.59 7.95 4.69
CA THR A 138 -17.26 9.06 5.40
C THR A 138 -17.80 8.66 6.77
N ASP A 139 -18.04 7.37 7.01
CA ASP A 139 -18.48 6.81 8.28
C ASP A 139 -17.34 6.43 9.25
N GLY A 140 -16.09 6.72 8.86
CA GLY A 140 -14.90 6.46 9.66
C GLY A 140 -14.26 5.08 9.42
N ARG A 141 -14.93 4.16 8.73
CA ARG A 141 -14.33 2.89 8.28
C ARG A 141 -13.21 3.15 7.26
N TYR A 142 -12.42 2.12 6.97
CA TYR A 142 -11.41 2.20 5.92
C TYR A 142 -11.66 1.12 4.88
N LEU A 143 -11.53 1.52 3.62
CA LEU A 143 -11.55 0.67 2.45
C LEU A 143 -10.12 0.37 2.03
N GLY A 144 -9.73 -0.90 1.99
CA GLY A 144 -8.48 -1.37 1.40
C GLY A 144 -8.72 -2.07 0.07
N MET A 145 -7.91 -1.73 -0.92
CA MET A 145 -7.99 -2.32 -2.26
C MET A 145 -6.67 -2.97 -2.65
N TYR A 146 -6.76 -4.14 -3.28
CA TYR A 146 -5.63 -4.93 -3.74
C TYR A 146 -6.02 -5.80 -4.93
N HIS A 147 -5.11 -6.60 -5.45
CA HIS A 147 -5.43 -7.55 -6.52
C HIS A 147 -4.82 -8.91 -6.25
N LYS A 148 -5.44 -9.92 -6.80
CA LYS A 148 -4.91 -11.29 -6.83
C LYS A 148 -4.81 -11.82 -8.25
N GLY A 149 -3.89 -12.74 -8.43
CA GLY A 149 -3.76 -13.53 -9.63
C GLY A 149 -4.73 -14.70 -9.69
N PRO A 150 -4.80 -15.36 -10.84
CA PRO A 150 -5.47 -16.64 -10.97
C PRO A 150 -4.78 -17.73 -10.13
N ALA A 151 -5.48 -18.83 -9.90
CA ALA A 151 -4.88 -20.02 -9.33
C ALA A 151 -3.76 -20.56 -10.25
N GLU A 152 -2.84 -21.34 -9.68
CA GLU A 152 -1.76 -21.95 -10.46
C GLU A 152 -2.32 -22.78 -11.62
N GLY A 153 -1.82 -22.52 -12.83
CA GLY A 153 -2.29 -23.16 -14.06
C GLY A 153 -3.54 -22.54 -14.69
N ASP A 154 -4.15 -21.56 -14.05
CA ASP A 154 -5.25 -20.75 -14.61
C ASP A 154 -4.66 -19.52 -15.33
N HIS A 155 -5.11 -19.23 -16.53
CA HIS A 155 -4.70 -18.07 -17.34
C HIS A 155 -5.74 -16.96 -17.34
N SER A 156 -6.68 -16.97 -16.39
CA SER A 156 -7.69 -15.92 -16.27
C SER A 156 -7.04 -14.56 -15.88
N PRO A 157 -7.67 -13.44 -16.20
CA PRO A 157 -7.18 -12.11 -15.81
C PRO A 157 -7.05 -11.95 -14.30
N LEU A 158 -6.19 -11.01 -13.89
CA LEU A 158 -6.12 -10.50 -12.53
C LEU A 158 -7.48 -9.95 -12.11
N VAL A 159 -7.79 -10.03 -10.82
CA VAL A 159 -9.00 -9.46 -10.25
C VAL A 159 -8.68 -8.47 -9.14
N VAL A 160 -9.40 -7.37 -9.13
CA VAL A 160 -9.30 -6.37 -8.07
C VAL A 160 -10.31 -6.70 -6.98
N LEU A 161 -9.85 -6.63 -5.76
CA LEU A 161 -10.59 -6.95 -4.55
C LEU A 161 -10.63 -5.73 -3.63
N GLN A 162 -11.70 -5.65 -2.86
CA GLN A 162 -11.81 -4.73 -1.74
C GLN A 162 -12.10 -5.49 -0.44
N SER A 163 -11.68 -4.88 0.67
CA SER A 163 -12.03 -5.29 2.03
C SER A 163 -12.19 -4.06 2.89
N ILE A 164 -13.01 -4.12 3.93
CA ILE A 164 -13.33 -2.97 4.79
C ILE A 164 -12.97 -3.32 6.24
N THR A 165 -12.37 -2.36 6.94
CA THR A 165 -12.15 -2.42 8.39
C THR A 165 -12.94 -1.33 9.10
N ALA A 166 -13.52 -1.67 10.25
CA ALA A 166 -14.25 -0.75 11.12
C ALA A 166 -13.54 -0.50 12.47
N ASP A 167 -12.42 -1.17 12.71
CA ASP A 167 -11.69 -1.15 13.98
C ASP A 167 -10.25 -0.64 13.83
N GLY A 168 -9.99 0.15 12.78
CA GLY A 168 -8.68 0.74 12.54
C GLY A 168 -7.62 -0.24 12.06
N GLY A 169 -8.01 -1.36 11.44
CA GLY A 169 -7.09 -2.28 10.76
C GLY A 169 -6.89 -3.63 11.44
N PHE A 170 -7.50 -3.89 12.59
CA PHE A 170 -7.36 -5.19 13.28
C PHE A 170 -8.13 -6.31 12.59
N THR A 171 -9.38 -6.06 12.21
CA THR A 171 -10.19 -7.01 11.45
C THR A 171 -10.66 -6.41 10.13
N TRP A 172 -10.80 -7.26 9.14
CA TRP A 172 -11.20 -6.88 7.79
C TRP A 172 -12.33 -7.79 7.32
N SER A 173 -13.26 -7.23 6.56
CA SER A 173 -14.33 -8.02 5.93
C SER A 173 -13.76 -9.04 4.96
N ASP A 174 -14.54 -10.06 4.65
CA ASP A 174 -14.20 -10.97 3.56
C ASP A 174 -13.97 -10.18 2.25
N PRO A 175 -12.92 -10.55 1.48
CA PRO A 175 -12.62 -9.88 0.24
C PRO A 175 -13.75 -9.99 -0.78
N ARG A 176 -14.11 -8.88 -1.42
CA ARG A 176 -15.12 -8.80 -2.49
C ARG A 176 -14.48 -8.39 -3.80
N GLU A 177 -14.73 -9.14 -4.87
CA GLU A 177 -14.32 -8.74 -6.22
C GLU A 177 -15.13 -7.50 -6.65
N VAL A 178 -14.43 -6.51 -7.22
CA VAL A 178 -15.02 -5.24 -7.65
C VAL A 178 -14.87 -4.99 -9.15
N THR A 179 -14.03 -5.75 -9.82
CA THR A 179 -13.91 -5.71 -11.28
C THR A 179 -14.63 -6.89 -11.90
N THR A 180 -15.45 -6.62 -12.93
CA THR A 180 -15.98 -7.70 -13.77
C THR A 180 -14.84 -8.30 -14.57
N ARG A 181 -14.67 -9.61 -14.50
CA ARG A 181 -13.68 -10.33 -15.31
C ARG A 181 -13.98 -10.13 -16.79
N ARG A 182 -12.98 -9.70 -17.53
CA ARG A 182 -13.03 -9.49 -18.97
C ARG A 182 -11.81 -10.09 -19.61
N ASP A 183 -11.99 -10.90 -20.62
CA ASP A 183 -10.88 -11.56 -21.33
C ASP A 183 -9.94 -10.57 -22.05
N ASP A 184 -10.44 -9.35 -22.29
CA ASP A 184 -9.70 -8.28 -22.96
C ASP A 184 -8.98 -7.31 -22.01
N LYS A 185 -9.12 -7.47 -20.68
CA LYS A 185 -8.51 -6.59 -19.68
C LYS A 185 -7.90 -7.38 -18.52
N ASP A 186 -6.82 -6.81 -17.96
CA ASP A 186 -6.07 -7.40 -16.85
C ASP A 186 -5.78 -6.33 -15.78
N PRO A 187 -6.83 -5.87 -15.04
CA PRO A 187 -6.70 -4.78 -14.08
C PRO A 187 -5.94 -5.20 -12.84
N CYS A 188 -5.01 -4.34 -12.40
CA CYS A 188 -4.23 -4.55 -11.19
C CYS A 188 -3.85 -3.22 -10.52
N GLU A 189 -3.15 -3.30 -9.39
CA GLU A 189 -2.58 -2.17 -8.65
C GLU A 189 -3.59 -1.03 -8.44
N PRO A 190 -4.73 -1.28 -7.77
CA PRO A 190 -5.78 -0.30 -7.57
C PRO A 190 -5.31 0.84 -6.66
N PHE A 191 -5.41 2.07 -7.13
CA PHE A 191 -5.20 3.26 -6.30
C PHE A 191 -6.51 4.02 -6.16
N VAL A 192 -7.09 4.01 -4.94
CA VAL A 192 -8.34 4.67 -4.61
C VAL A 192 -8.10 5.98 -3.86
N PHE A 193 -8.84 7.01 -4.22
CA PHE A 193 -8.86 8.31 -3.55
C PHE A 193 -10.24 8.93 -3.65
N ARG A 194 -10.51 9.92 -2.80
CA ARG A 194 -11.74 10.70 -2.88
C ARG A 194 -11.53 11.94 -3.74
N GLY A 195 -12.35 12.09 -4.76
CA GLY A 195 -12.35 13.26 -5.62
C GLY A 195 -13.01 14.48 -4.96
N ASP A 196 -12.84 15.65 -5.55
CA ASP A 196 -13.45 16.91 -5.09
C ASP A 196 -14.97 16.89 -5.13
N ASP A 197 -15.56 16.03 -5.96
CA ASP A 197 -17.01 15.81 -6.07
C ASP A 197 -17.56 14.85 -5.00
N GLY A 198 -16.71 14.38 -4.09
CA GLY A 198 -17.05 13.48 -3.00
C GLY A 198 -17.09 12.00 -3.38
N ARG A 199 -17.02 11.66 -4.67
CA ARG A 199 -16.96 10.25 -5.11
C ARG A 199 -15.60 9.62 -4.83
N LEU A 200 -15.61 8.32 -4.64
CA LEU A 200 -14.38 7.54 -4.70
C LEU A 200 -14.02 7.31 -6.18
N CYS A 201 -12.78 7.57 -6.50
CA CYS A 201 -12.18 7.27 -7.80
C CYS A 201 -11.08 6.23 -7.60
N CYS A 202 -11.11 5.16 -8.38
CA CYS A 202 -10.06 4.16 -8.39
C CYS A 202 -9.40 4.12 -9.76
N ILE A 203 -8.10 4.30 -9.79
CA ILE A 203 -7.26 4.14 -10.98
C ILE A 203 -6.60 2.76 -10.92
N LEU A 204 -6.66 2.04 -12.02
CA LEU A 204 -6.13 0.69 -12.17
C LEU A 204 -5.06 0.67 -13.26
N ARG A 205 -3.94 0.03 -12.99
CA ARG A 205 -3.01 -0.35 -14.04
C ARG A 205 -3.66 -1.43 -14.91
N GLU A 206 -3.45 -1.35 -16.23
CA GLU A 206 -3.80 -2.40 -17.17
C GLU A 206 -2.54 -3.20 -17.50
N ASN A 207 -2.50 -4.48 -17.11
CA ASN A 207 -1.28 -5.27 -17.08
C ASN A 207 -0.91 -5.89 -18.44
N ARG A 208 -1.82 -5.94 -19.40
CA ARG A 208 -1.51 -6.41 -20.78
C ARG A 208 -0.76 -5.37 -21.62
N HIS A 209 -0.72 -4.10 -21.14
CA HIS A 209 -0.05 -2.97 -21.81
C HIS A 209 -0.61 -2.62 -23.20
N ASP A 210 -1.79 -3.13 -23.54
CA ASP A 210 -2.48 -2.86 -24.81
C ASP A 210 -3.53 -1.75 -24.69
N ALA A 211 -3.75 -1.25 -23.48
CA ALA A 211 -4.70 -0.19 -23.19
C ALA A 211 -4.11 0.85 -22.23
N ARG A 212 -4.86 1.94 -22.05
CA ARG A 212 -4.58 2.94 -21.02
C ARG A 212 -5.04 2.42 -19.66
N SER A 213 -4.58 3.06 -18.59
CA SER A 213 -5.09 2.83 -17.24
C SER A 213 -6.62 2.85 -17.22
N LEU A 214 -7.21 1.96 -16.46
CA LEU A 214 -8.65 1.89 -16.25
C LEU A 214 -9.04 2.76 -15.07
N THR A 215 -10.28 3.22 -15.06
CA THR A 215 -10.83 3.97 -13.93
C THR A 215 -12.23 3.46 -13.60
N MET A 216 -12.55 3.45 -12.33
CA MET A 216 -13.90 3.18 -11.84
C MET A 216 -14.25 4.16 -10.72
N PHE A 217 -15.55 4.39 -10.51
CA PHE A 217 -16.06 5.36 -9.55
C PHE A 217 -17.11 4.72 -8.66
N SER A 218 -17.18 5.19 -7.42
CA SER A 218 -18.25 4.86 -6.48
C SER A 218 -18.84 6.14 -5.88
N SER A 219 -20.17 6.21 -5.84
CA SER A 219 -20.92 7.31 -5.23
C SER A 219 -21.61 6.89 -3.92
N ASP A 220 -21.38 5.67 -3.46
CA ASP A 220 -22.06 5.00 -2.35
C ASP A 220 -21.09 4.34 -1.38
N GLU A 221 -19.93 4.99 -1.14
CA GLU A 221 -18.91 4.54 -0.18
C GLU A 221 -18.42 3.10 -0.45
N ALA A 222 -18.16 2.80 -1.73
CA ALA A 222 -17.66 1.52 -2.22
C ALA A 222 -18.66 0.34 -2.17
N GLU A 223 -19.94 0.59 -1.96
CA GLU A 223 -20.96 -0.46 -2.08
C GLU A 223 -21.08 -0.94 -3.54
N THR A 224 -21.02 -0.01 -4.50
CA THR A 224 -20.95 -0.32 -5.94
C THR A 224 -19.87 0.49 -6.65
N TRP A 225 -19.42 -0.07 -7.77
CA TRP A 225 -18.43 0.56 -8.65
C TRP A 225 -18.90 0.60 -10.09
#